data_ecb0c38c2905952926d002ef7795cb6e
#
_entry.id   ecb0c38c2905952926d002ef7795cb6e
#
_cell.length_a   1.000
_cell.length_b   1.000
_cell.length_c   1.000
_cell.angle_alpha   90.00
_cell.angle_beta   90.00
_cell.angle_gamma   90.00
#
_symmetry.space_group_name_H-M   'P 1'
#
loop_
_entity.id
_entity.type
_entity.pdbx_description
1 polymer ?
#
loop_
_entity_poly.entity_id
_entity_poly.type
_entity_poly.pdbx_seq_one_letter_code
_entity_poly.pdbx_strand_id
1 'polypeptide(L)'
;MFVVKYYRMGILDIKMRWYVARREKYANYDLRFEGVTVERNIRYGERKGQVFSLYRKSKKRLPVFVYFHGGALAGRTKGARRAFCAEIAKLGVAVLNVEYKGEVMLGAKECLEECEKILAYLKERSTTLGIDIDRLIFGGDELGAYVASYLATKAENYGIRPVGVVLFSGYYDAIRHAKENSYFESQYQFIKKFYKIDLRRASFDNSVSTYLKSMSVTSMVTEDFPSTFICYSANDEFLPEQSGAMIKAIKQKDVYLWEFKAVDKVVYHNFHLDRRTKESQVVMEYLSAFIKEAVDGGVYSNEYREI
;
A
#
# COMPACT_ATOMS: atom_id res chain seq x y z
N MET A 1 12.83 -31.86 15.95
CA MET A 1 11.78 -30.82 16.02
C MET A 1 12.02 -29.63 15.07
N PHE A 2 13.26 -29.18 14.87
CA PHE A 2 13.61 -28.09 13.96
C PHE A 2 13.36 -28.40 12.46
N VAL A 3 13.68 -29.60 12.01
CA VAL A 3 13.54 -30.00 10.58
C VAL A 3 12.07 -30.03 10.12
N VAL A 4 11.15 -30.44 10.99
CA VAL A 4 9.71 -30.50 10.67
C VAL A 4 9.10 -29.09 10.57
N LYS A 5 9.61 -28.14 11.36
CA LYS A 5 9.16 -26.73 11.31
C LYS A 5 9.62 -26.04 10.00
N TYR A 6 10.85 -26.31 9.56
CA TYR A 6 11.38 -25.81 8.28
C TYR A 6 10.64 -26.39 7.07
N TYR A 7 10.27 -27.64 7.10
CA TYR A 7 9.54 -28.28 5.99
C TYR A 7 8.10 -27.76 5.87
N ARG A 8 7.41 -27.53 7.00
CA ARG A 8 6.10 -26.86 7.00
C ARG A 8 6.17 -25.43 6.50
N MET A 9 7.19 -24.68 6.87
CA MET A 9 7.38 -23.29 6.43
C MET A 9 7.63 -23.22 4.93
N GLY A 10 8.42 -24.10 4.33
CA GLY A 10 8.64 -24.14 2.88
C GLY A 10 7.37 -24.44 2.08
N ILE A 11 6.49 -25.29 2.56
CA ILE A 11 5.20 -25.60 1.92
C ILE A 11 4.23 -24.41 1.99
N LEU A 12 4.20 -23.69 3.11
CA LEU A 12 3.38 -22.49 3.28
C LEU A 12 3.86 -21.36 2.36
N ASP A 13 5.16 -21.14 2.27
CA ASP A 13 5.78 -20.16 1.35
C ASP A 13 5.45 -20.49 -0.13
N ILE A 14 5.51 -21.77 -0.51
CA ILE A 14 5.13 -22.23 -1.85
C ILE A 14 3.63 -22.01 -2.13
N LYS A 15 2.76 -22.35 -1.19
CA LYS A 15 1.30 -22.13 -1.33
C LYS A 15 0.98 -20.64 -1.44
N MET A 16 1.60 -19.80 -0.59
CA MET A 16 1.41 -18.35 -0.64
C MET A 16 1.89 -17.77 -1.97
N ARG A 17 3.09 -18.13 -2.43
CA ARG A 17 3.63 -17.71 -3.73
C ARG A 17 2.73 -18.14 -4.90
N TRP A 18 2.23 -19.38 -4.85
CA TRP A 18 1.31 -19.87 -5.86
C TRP A 18 -0.02 -19.12 -5.84
N TYR A 19 -0.56 -18.86 -4.64
CA TYR A 19 -1.78 -18.12 -4.46
C TYR A 19 -1.66 -16.68 -4.98
N VAL A 20 -0.59 -15.98 -4.59
CA VAL A 20 -0.29 -14.63 -5.08
C VAL A 20 -0.09 -14.63 -6.60
N ALA A 21 0.68 -15.56 -7.14
CA ALA A 21 0.90 -15.68 -8.59
C ALA A 21 -0.39 -15.94 -9.37
N ARG A 22 -1.25 -16.82 -8.85
CA ARG A 22 -2.56 -17.11 -9.45
C ARG A 22 -3.47 -15.88 -9.41
N ARG A 23 -3.54 -15.19 -8.28
CA ARG A 23 -4.36 -14.00 -8.12
C ARG A 23 -3.94 -12.90 -9.07
N GLU A 24 -2.66 -12.63 -9.22
CA GLU A 24 -2.20 -11.59 -10.12
C GLU A 24 -2.40 -11.94 -11.60
N LYS A 25 -2.39 -13.23 -11.96
CA LYS A 25 -2.86 -13.67 -13.27
C LYS A 25 -4.30 -13.22 -13.52
N TYR A 26 -5.14 -13.21 -12.50
CA TYR A 26 -6.56 -12.82 -12.58
C TYR A 26 -6.82 -11.37 -12.20
N ALA A 27 -5.89 -10.66 -11.58
CA ALA A 27 -6.06 -9.25 -11.21
C ALA A 27 -6.41 -8.34 -12.40
N ASN A 28 -6.03 -8.73 -13.63
CA ASN A 28 -6.35 -8.02 -14.87
C ASN A 28 -7.26 -8.83 -15.80
N TYR A 29 -7.93 -9.86 -15.31
CA TYR A 29 -8.68 -10.81 -16.16
C TYR A 29 -9.81 -10.15 -16.95
N ASP A 30 -10.51 -9.18 -16.34
CA ASP A 30 -11.58 -8.43 -16.99
C ASP A 30 -11.19 -6.94 -17.12
N LEU A 31 -10.09 -6.71 -17.82
CA LEU A 31 -9.53 -5.39 -18.00
C LEU A 31 -10.37 -4.56 -18.99
N ARG A 32 -11.35 -3.83 -18.49
CA ARG A 32 -12.18 -2.93 -19.28
C ARG A 32 -11.86 -1.47 -18.95
N PHE A 33 -11.38 -0.76 -19.95
CA PHE A 33 -11.09 0.68 -19.86
C PHE A 33 -12.28 1.55 -20.34
N GLU A 34 -13.50 1.04 -20.35
CA GLU A 34 -14.67 1.77 -20.83
C GLU A 34 -14.79 3.14 -20.17
N GLY A 35 -14.73 4.19 -20.99
CA GLY A 35 -14.78 5.58 -20.54
C GLY A 35 -13.55 6.07 -19.75
N VAL A 36 -12.46 5.26 -19.67
CA VAL A 36 -11.21 5.65 -18.99
C VAL A 36 -10.10 5.77 -20.02
N THR A 37 -9.48 6.94 -20.10
CA THR A 37 -8.23 7.15 -20.86
C THR A 37 -7.01 6.84 -20.02
N VAL A 38 -5.95 6.37 -20.65
CA VAL A 38 -4.70 6.00 -19.98
C VAL A 38 -3.51 6.63 -20.67
N GLU A 39 -2.84 7.54 -19.99
CA GLU A 39 -1.55 8.07 -20.40
C GLU A 39 -0.45 7.30 -19.68
N ARG A 40 0.46 6.68 -20.45
CA ARG A 40 1.42 5.70 -19.89
C ARG A 40 2.82 6.30 -19.76
N ASN A 41 3.52 5.83 -18.73
CA ASN A 41 4.96 6.08 -18.52
C ASN A 41 5.32 7.57 -18.44
N ILE A 42 4.46 8.38 -17.80
CA ILE A 42 4.76 9.75 -17.45
C ILE A 42 5.87 9.74 -16.40
N ARG A 43 6.96 10.45 -16.66
CA ARG A 43 8.12 10.52 -15.77
C ARG A 43 7.89 11.51 -14.63
N TYR A 44 8.18 11.07 -13.39
CA TYR A 44 8.20 11.94 -12.22
C TYR A 44 9.60 12.13 -11.61
N GLY A 45 10.60 11.47 -12.19
CA GLY A 45 11.99 11.56 -11.78
C GLY A 45 12.94 11.16 -12.89
N GLU A 46 14.25 11.23 -12.62
CA GLU A 46 15.29 11.01 -13.63
C GLU A 46 15.55 9.54 -13.94
N ARG A 47 15.32 8.64 -12.95
CA ARG A 47 15.59 7.21 -13.12
C ARG A 47 14.53 6.54 -14.01
N LYS A 48 14.95 5.55 -14.79
CA LYS A 48 14.10 4.83 -15.75
C LYS A 48 12.83 4.24 -15.13
N GLY A 49 12.86 3.85 -13.85
CA GLY A 49 11.71 3.29 -13.13
C GLY A 49 10.78 4.32 -12.48
N GLN A 50 11.14 5.61 -12.49
CA GLN A 50 10.33 6.67 -11.89
C GLN A 50 9.29 7.17 -12.88
N VAL A 51 8.27 6.36 -13.10
CA VAL A 51 7.16 6.63 -14.02
C VAL A 51 5.84 6.26 -13.40
N PHE A 52 4.76 6.88 -13.84
CA PHE A 52 3.40 6.43 -13.54
C PHE A 52 2.55 6.33 -14.79
N SER A 53 1.41 5.67 -14.68
CA SER A 53 0.34 5.72 -15.68
C SER A 53 -0.84 6.47 -15.10
N LEU A 54 -1.36 7.47 -15.82
CA LEU A 54 -2.48 8.29 -15.42
C LEU A 54 -3.76 7.76 -16.07
N TYR A 55 -4.72 7.35 -15.22
CA TYR A 55 -6.05 6.87 -15.60
C TYR A 55 -7.07 7.94 -15.25
N ARG A 56 -7.97 8.31 -16.17
CA ARG A 56 -9.01 9.31 -15.91
C ARG A 56 -10.17 9.24 -16.89
N LYS A 57 -11.37 9.62 -16.45
CA LYS A 57 -12.56 9.71 -17.32
C LYS A 57 -12.66 11.04 -18.07
N SER A 58 -11.97 12.06 -17.63
CA SER A 58 -12.08 13.42 -18.14
C SER A 58 -10.72 14.14 -18.03
N LYS A 59 -10.52 15.16 -18.85
CA LYS A 59 -9.37 16.07 -18.76
C LYS A 59 -9.63 17.27 -17.84
N LYS A 60 -10.80 17.36 -17.22
CA LYS A 60 -11.09 18.38 -16.20
C LYS A 60 -10.17 18.18 -14.98
N ARG A 61 -10.03 19.20 -14.14
CA ARG A 61 -9.34 19.07 -12.85
C ARG A 61 -10.09 18.09 -11.96
N LEU A 62 -9.50 16.93 -11.68
CA LEU A 62 -10.09 15.84 -10.92
C LEU A 62 -9.37 15.66 -9.58
N PRO A 63 -10.05 15.22 -8.50
CA PRO A 63 -9.40 14.65 -7.34
C PRO A 63 -8.41 13.57 -7.76
N VAL A 64 -7.37 13.33 -6.96
CA VAL A 64 -6.30 12.42 -7.36
C VAL A 64 -6.10 11.29 -6.37
N PHE A 65 -6.00 10.08 -6.88
CA PHE A 65 -5.64 8.87 -6.15
C PHE A 65 -4.26 8.39 -6.62
N VAL A 66 -3.26 8.48 -5.77
CA VAL A 66 -1.88 8.05 -6.08
C VAL A 66 -1.67 6.66 -5.50
N TYR A 67 -1.52 5.67 -6.38
CA TYR A 67 -1.47 4.26 -5.99
C TYR A 67 -0.09 3.65 -6.20
N PHE A 68 0.44 3.05 -5.14
CA PHE A 68 1.70 2.31 -5.10
C PHE A 68 1.44 0.81 -5.04
N HIS A 69 2.00 0.07 -5.98
CA HIS A 69 1.81 -1.38 -6.06
C HIS A 69 2.66 -2.12 -5.02
N GLY A 70 2.17 -3.26 -4.56
CA GLY A 70 2.94 -4.26 -3.84
C GLY A 70 3.71 -5.20 -4.78
N GLY A 71 4.20 -6.31 -4.24
CA GLY A 71 4.89 -7.34 -5.00
C GLY A 71 6.39 -7.28 -4.91
N ALA A 72 6.87 -6.68 -3.88
CA ALA A 72 8.25 -6.51 -3.48
C ALA A 72 9.11 -7.75 -3.65
N LEU A 73 8.66 -8.87 -3.14
CA LEU A 73 9.38 -10.15 -3.20
C LEU A 73 9.29 -10.86 -4.56
N ALA A 74 8.42 -10.40 -5.44
CA ALA A 74 8.13 -11.05 -6.72
C ALA A 74 8.60 -10.27 -7.95
N GLY A 75 9.28 -9.13 -7.76
CA GLY A 75 9.76 -8.28 -8.86
C GLY A 75 8.61 -7.71 -9.71
N ARG A 76 7.47 -7.45 -9.10
CA ARG A 76 6.25 -7.02 -9.79
C ARG A 76 6.23 -5.53 -10.05
N THR A 77 5.36 -5.11 -10.95
CA THR A 77 5.28 -3.75 -11.47
C THR A 77 3.86 -3.22 -11.38
N LYS A 78 3.70 -1.92 -11.59
CA LYS A 78 2.39 -1.26 -11.72
C LYS A 78 1.45 -1.97 -12.73
N GLY A 79 2.01 -2.75 -13.65
CA GLY A 79 1.24 -3.50 -14.65
C GLY A 79 0.22 -4.47 -14.06
N ALA A 80 0.48 -5.01 -12.87
CA ALA A 80 -0.41 -5.92 -12.19
C ALA A 80 -1.64 -5.22 -11.53
N ARG A 81 -1.65 -3.87 -11.46
CA ARG A 81 -2.72 -3.08 -10.83
C ARG A 81 -3.57 -2.29 -11.83
N ARG A 82 -3.45 -2.58 -13.13
CA ARG A 82 -4.16 -1.83 -14.19
C ARG A 82 -5.66 -1.86 -14.07
N ALA A 83 -6.24 -3.05 -13.80
CA ALA A 83 -7.69 -3.20 -13.67
C ALA A 83 -8.21 -2.45 -12.45
N PHE A 84 -7.56 -2.61 -11.30
CA PHE A 84 -7.89 -1.88 -10.07
C PHE A 84 -7.87 -0.37 -10.29
N CYS A 85 -6.78 0.17 -10.87
CA CYS A 85 -6.66 1.60 -11.14
C CYS A 85 -7.70 2.12 -12.13
N ALA A 86 -8.05 1.33 -13.16
CA ALA A 86 -9.09 1.70 -14.11
C ALA A 86 -10.48 1.75 -13.43
N GLU A 87 -10.75 0.81 -12.52
CA GLU A 87 -12.00 0.77 -11.78
C GLU A 87 -12.15 1.96 -10.83
N ILE A 88 -11.09 2.28 -10.09
CA ILE A 88 -11.08 3.50 -9.25
C ILE A 88 -11.26 4.76 -10.09
N ALA A 89 -10.64 4.86 -11.27
CA ALA A 89 -10.81 6.02 -12.14
C ALA A 89 -12.27 6.20 -12.64
N LYS A 90 -13.06 5.12 -12.69
CA LYS A 90 -14.49 5.21 -13.02
C LYS A 90 -15.29 5.97 -11.97
N LEU A 91 -14.80 6.11 -10.74
CA LEU A 91 -15.43 6.91 -9.68
C LEU A 91 -15.30 8.44 -9.90
N GLY A 92 -14.58 8.87 -10.93
CA GLY A 92 -14.41 10.29 -11.24
C GLY A 92 -13.16 10.91 -10.64
N VAL A 93 -12.23 10.10 -10.16
CA VAL A 93 -10.89 10.53 -9.70
C VAL A 93 -9.83 10.25 -10.77
N ALA A 94 -8.77 11.05 -10.81
CA ALA A 94 -7.58 10.73 -11.58
C ALA A 94 -6.72 9.76 -10.79
N VAL A 95 -6.31 8.63 -11.39
CA VAL A 95 -5.48 7.62 -10.71
C VAL A 95 -4.08 7.62 -11.29
N LEU A 96 -3.09 7.85 -10.45
CA LEU A 96 -1.68 7.68 -10.77
C LEU A 96 -1.22 6.30 -10.29
N ASN A 97 -1.09 5.36 -11.20
CA ASN A 97 -0.51 4.04 -10.93
C ASN A 97 1.01 4.13 -11.02
N VAL A 98 1.65 4.26 -9.88
CA VAL A 98 3.08 4.60 -9.76
C VAL A 98 3.95 3.36 -9.88
N GLU A 99 4.98 3.44 -10.73
CA GLU A 99 6.11 2.52 -10.75
C GLU A 99 7.22 3.09 -9.88
N TYR A 100 7.81 2.26 -9.06
CA TYR A 100 8.95 2.61 -8.23
C TYR A 100 9.88 1.40 -8.09
N LYS A 101 11.14 1.63 -7.78
CA LYS A 101 12.05 0.52 -7.49
C LYS A 101 11.78 0.01 -6.09
N GLY A 102 11.25 -1.18 -6.02
CA GLY A 102 11.02 -1.88 -4.76
C GLY A 102 12.33 -2.33 -4.10
N GLU A 103 12.19 -2.82 -2.94
CA GLU A 103 13.16 -3.22 -1.92
C GLU A 103 14.26 -4.18 -2.37
N VAL A 104 14.03 -4.98 -3.40
CA VAL A 104 15.04 -5.94 -3.89
C VAL A 104 16.30 -5.23 -4.39
N MET A 105 16.15 -3.99 -4.84
CA MET A 105 17.22 -3.18 -5.44
C MET A 105 17.72 -2.06 -4.54
N LEU A 106 16.87 -1.59 -3.61
CA LEU A 106 17.14 -0.45 -2.73
C LEU A 106 16.83 -0.83 -1.28
N GLY A 107 17.47 -0.18 -0.32
CA GLY A 107 17.04 -0.26 1.07
C GLY A 107 15.77 0.55 1.35
N ALA A 108 15.21 0.43 2.55
CA ALA A 108 14.00 1.13 2.94
C ALA A 108 14.14 2.65 2.77
N LYS A 109 15.22 3.20 3.29
CA LYS A 109 15.51 4.64 3.22
C LYS A 109 15.53 5.13 1.78
N GLU A 110 16.35 4.50 0.94
CA GLU A 110 16.49 4.88 -0.46
C GLU A 110 15.19 4.67 -1.26
N CYS A 111 14.44 3.62 -0.94
CA CYS A 111 13.12 3.38 -1.56
C CYS A 111 12.14 4.51 -1.23
N LEU A 112 12.07 4.94 0.03
CA LEU A 112 11.20 6.01 0.48
C LEU A 112 11.59 7.36 -0.11
N GLU A 113 12.89 7.71 -0.09
CA GLU A 113 13.43 8.94 -0.72
C GLU A 113 13.13 8.99 -2.22
N GLU A 114 13.21 7.84 -2.91
CA GLU A 114 12.83 7.76 -4.33
C GLU A 114 11.32 8.01 -4.55
N CYS A 115 10.48 7.44 -3.68
CA CYS A 115 9.03 7.64 -3.77
C CYS A 115 8.62 9.06 -3.36
N GLU A 116 9.34 9.70 -2.44
CA GLU A 116 9.06 11.06 -1.97
C GLU A 116 9.19 12.12 -3.08
N LYS A 117 9.97 11.84 -4.13
CA LYS A 117 10.06 12.70 -5.32
C LYS A 117 8.72 12.93 -6.03
N ILE A 118 7.76 12.02 -5.86
CA ILE A 118 6.41 12.20 -6.41
C ILE A 118 5.70 13.42 -5.80
N LEU A 119 5.96 13.74 -4.52
CA LEU A 119 5.34 14.88 -3.83
C LEU A 119 5.75 16.21 -4.48
N ALA A 120 7.05 16.41 -4.70
CA ALA A 120 7.55 17.59 -5.41
C ALA A 120 6.97 17.67 -6.83
N TYR A 121 6.96 16.55 -7.55
CA TYR A 121 6.38 16.46 -8.88
C TYR A 121 4.91 16.84 -8.93
N LEU A 122 4.10 16.31 -8.00
CA LEU A 122 2.67 16.62 -7.91
C LEU A 122 2.46 18.10 -7.64
N LYS A 123 3.22 18.69 -6.71
CA LYS A 123 3.14 20.12 -6.40
C LYS A 123 3.43 21.00 -7.61
N GLU A 124 4.45 20.66 -8.39
CA GLU A 124 4.86 21.42 -9.58
C GLU A 124 3.91 21.20 -10.77
N ARG A 125 3.41 19.97 -10.97
CA ARG A 125 2.74 19.56 -12.21
C ARG A 125 1.24 19.36 -12.10
N SER A 126 0.62 19.58 -10.95
CA SER A 126 -0.82 19.34 -10.73
C SER A 126 -1.71 20.01 -11.78
N THR A 127 -1.45 21.27 -12.09
CA THR A 127 -2.21 22.05 -13.09
C THR A 127 -2.05 21.44 -14.49
N THR A 128 -0.85 21.13 -14.91
CA THR A 128 -0.55 20.55 -16.23
C THR A 128 -1.19 19.15 -16.37
N LEU A 129 -1.20 18.38 -15.29
CA LEU A 129 -1.84 17.05 -15.25
C LEU A 129 -3.37 17.13 -15.17
N GLY A 130 -3.93 18.30 -14.86
CA GLY A 130 -5.37 18.44 -14.62
C GLY A 130 -5.84 17.68 -13.37
N ILE A 131 -5.01 17.68 -12.31
CA ILE A 131 -5.33 17.04 -11.03
C ILE A 131 -5.44 18.05 -9.88
N ASP A 132 -6.25 17.69 -8.90
CA ASP A 132 -6.49 18.50 -7.71
C ASP A 132 -5.79 17.87 -6.51
N ILE A 133 -4.64 18.41 -6.14
CA ILE A 133 -3.84 17.92 -5.01
C ILE A 133 -4.40 18.31 -3.65
N ASP A 134 -5.37 19.24 -3.59
CA ASP A 134 -6.10 19.55 -2.36
C ASP A 134 -7.13 18.46 -2.02
N ARG A 135 -7.42 17.58 -2.99
CA ARG A 135 -8.25 16.38 -2.85
C ARG A 135 -7.46 15.13 -3.22
N LEU A 136 -6.32 14.94 -2.57
CA LEU A 136 -5.39 13.86 -2.82
C LEU A 136 -5.60 12.71 -1.83
N ILE A 137 -5.67 11.48 -2.36
CA ILE A 137 -5.66 10.24 -1.59
C ILE A 137 -4.40 9.46 -1.97
N PHE A 138 -3.65 8.98 -0.99
CA PHE A 138 -2.63 7.97 -1.20
C PHE A 138 -3.20 6.57 -1.02
N GLY A 139 -2.71 5.60 -1.80
CA GLY A 139 -3.12 4.21 -1.61
C GLY A 139 -2.05 3.22 -2.05
N GLY A 140 -2.16 1.99 -1.55
CA GLY A 140 -1.26 0.93 -1.94
C GLY A 140 -1.55 -0.41 -1.29
N ASP A 141 -0.84 -1.42 -1.78
CA ASP A 141 -0.88 -2.77 -1.23
C ASP A 141 0.53 -3.26 -0.85
N GLU A 142 0.66 -4.07 0.19
CA GLU A 142 1.94 -4.58 0.74
C GLU A 142 2.95 -3.44 1.02
N LEU A 143 4.11 -3.49 0.33
CA LEU A 143 5.11 -2.42 0.38
C LEU A 143 4.55 -1.10 -0.16
N GLY A 144 3.66 -1.15 -1.14
CA GLY A 144 2.98 0.05 -1.65
C GLY A 144 2.11 0.72 -0.58
N ALA A 145 1.48 -0.04 0.32
CA ALA A 145 0.75 0.50 1.46
C ALA A 145 1.69 1.17 2.48
N TYR A 146 2.87 0.60 2.70
CA TYR A 146 3.92 1.22 3.49
C TYR A 146 4.38 2.55 2.88
N VAL A 147 4.67 2.58 1.58
CA VAL A 147 5.04 3.81 0.86
C VAL A 147 3.94 4.85 0.94
N ALA A 148 2.68 4.47 0.66
CA ALA A 148 1.53 5.37 0.70
C ALA A 148 1.34 6.01 2.10
N SER A 149 1.39 5.19 3.15
CA SER A 149 1.28 5.68 4.53
C SER A 149 2.47 6.54 4.96
N TYR A 150 3.69 6.19 4.55
CA TYR A 150 4.87 7.02 4.78
C TYR A 150 4.74 8.39 4.10
N LEU A 151 4.37 8.43 2.81
CA LEU A 151 4.22 9.68 2.07
C LEU A 151 3.13 10.56 2.67
N ALA A 152 2.07 9.98 3.23
CA ALA A 152 1.05 10.73 3.95
C ALA A 152 1.64 11.49 5.16
N THR A 153 2.63 10.91 5.87
CA THR A 153 3.32 11.60 6.97
C THR A 153 4.30 12.69 6.50
N LYS A 154 4.68 12.71 5.23
CA LYS A 154 5.66 13.66 4.66
C LYS A 154 5.03 14.75 3.79
N ALA A 155 3.78 14.56 3.37
CA ALA A 155 3.13 15.40 2.37
C ALA A 155 3.06 16.87 2.78
N GLU A 156 2.87 17.17 4.06
CA GLU A 156 2.81 18.54 4.56
C GLU A 156 4.11 19.32 4.35
N ASN A 157 5.28 18.65 4.36
CA ASN A 157 6.57 19.26 4.04
C ASN A 157 6.63 19.83 2.62
N TYR A 158 5.72 19.38 1.76
CA TYR A 158 5.56 19.82 0.37
C TYR A 158 4.34 20.72 0.18
N GLY A 159 3.68 21.12 1.27
CA GLY A 159 2.43 21.87 1.23
C GLY A 159 1.28 21.09 0.59
N ILE A 160 1.22 19.78 0.82
CA ILE A 160 0.17 18.87 0.38
C ILE A 160 -0.49 18.28 1.63
N ARG A 161 -1.81 18.35 1.74
CA ARG A 161 -2.61 17.73 2.80
C ARG A 161 -3.51 16.67 2.19
N PRO A 162 -3.13 15.39 2.27
CA PRO A 162 -3.96 14.31 1.76
C PRO A 162 -5.29 14.25 2.52
N VAL A 163 -6.39 14.04 1.81
CA VAL A 163 -7.73 13.90 2.41
C VAL A 163 -8.03 12.45 2.82
N GLY A 164 -7.21 11.50 2.39
CA GLY A 164 -7.38 10.10 2.76
C GLY A 164 -6.16 9.23 2.45
N VAL A 165 -6.10 8.06 3.11
CA VAL A 165 -5.13 7.00 2.85
C VAL A 165 -5.84 5.67 2.73
N VAL A 166 -5.48 4.85 1.73
CA VAL A 166 -6.07 3.52 1.47
C VAL A 166 -4.98 2.45 1.54
N LEU A 167 -5.11 1.54 2.48
CA LEU A 167 -4.08 0.60 2.86
C LEU A 167 -4.56 -0.85 2.75
N PHE A 168 -3.91 -1.65 1.89
CA PHE A 168 -4.21 -3.06 1.74
C PHE A 168 -3.03 -3.92 2.19
N SER A 169 -3.20 -4.71 3.26
CA SER A 169 -2.23 -5.71 3.74
C SER A 169 -0.78 -5.21 3.77
N GLY A 170 -0.51 -4.07 4.42
CA GLY A 170 0.79 -3.40 4.37
C GLY A 170 1.73 -3.74 5.52
N TYR A 171 2.97 -3.26 5.39
CA TYR A 171 3.99 -3.24 6.45
C TYR A 171 4.00 -1.85 7.08
N TYR A 172 3.88 -1.74 8.40
CA TYR A 172 3.77 -0.43 9.06
C TYR A 172 4.68 -0.27 10.26
N ASP A 173 5.02 -1.40 10.91
CA ASP A 173 5.87 -1.45 12.10
C ASP A 173 7.10 -2.31 11.84
N ALA A 174 8.23 -1.66 11.53
CA ALA A 174 9.48 -2.34 11.21
C ALA A 174 10.07 -3.10 12.40
N ILE A 175 9.86 -2.62 13.64
CA ILE A 175 10.31 -3.31 14.86
C ILE A 175 9.55 -4.62 15.01
N ARG A 176 8.22 -4.57 14.93
CA ARG A 176 7.37 -5.74 15.03
C ARG A 176 7.67 -6.74 13.91
N HIS A 177 7.81 -6.26 12.67
CA HIS A 177 8.20 -7.08 11.52
C HIS A 177 9.53 -7.81 11.77
N ALA A 178 10.54 -7.11 12.26
CA ALA A 178 11.83 -7.70 12.56
C ALA A 178 11.77 -8.74 13.70
N LYS A 179 10.99 -8.50 14.74
CA LYS A 179 10.87 -9.39 15.90
C LYS A 179 9.99 -10.62 15.64
N GLU A 180 8.84 -10.43 15.01
CA GLU A 180 7.81 -11.47 14.91
C GLU A 180 7.94 -12.32 13.65
N ASN A 181 8.45 -11.76 12.56
CA ASN A 181 8.44 -12.42 11.25
C ASN A 181 9.83 -12.91 10.78
N SER A 182 10.91 -12.57 11.48
CA SER A 182 12.28 -12.99 11.11
C SER A 182 12.52 -14.50 11.12
N TYR A 183 11.62 -15.27 11.72
CA TYR A 183 11.67 -16.73 11.73
C TYR A 183 11.36 -17.37 10.37
N PHE A 184 10.65 -16.66 9.50
CA PHE A 184 10.33 -17.11 8.15
C PHE A 184 11.45 -16.68 7.21
N GLU A 185 12.00 -17.63 6.43
CA GLU A 185 13.15 -17.33 5.56
C GLU A 185 12.88 -16.19 4.57
N SER A 186 11.68 -16.16 3.96
CA SER A 186 11.29 -15.09 3.05
C SER A 186 11.26 -13.72 3.73
N GLN A 187 10.71 -13.65 4.95
CA GLN A 187 10.63 -12.41 5.72
C GLN A 187 11.99 -11.99 6.26
N TYR A 188 12.81 -12.95 6.71
CA TYR A 188 14.21 -12.67 7.09
C TYR A 188 15.00 -12.06 5.92
N GLN A 189 14.88 -12.62 4.71
CA GLN A 189 15.55 -12.09 3.52
C GLN A 189 15.01 -10.70 3.14
N PHE A 190 13.72 -10.46 3.29
CA PHE A 190 13.13 -9.14 3.11
C PHE A 190 13.73 -8.15 4.13
N ILE A 191 13.67 -8.45 5.42
CA ILE A 191 14.20 -7.61 6.50
C ILE A 191 15.67 -7.27 6.26
N LYS A 192 16.47 -8.28 5.93
CA LYS A 192 17.89 -8.13 5.65
C LYS A 192 18.17 -7.21 4.45
N LYS A 193 17.42 -7.36 3.39
CA LYS A 193 17.60 -6.57 2.15
C LYS A 193 16.99 -5.17 2.27
N PHE A 194 15.80 -5.08 2.83
CA PHE A 194 15.04 -3.84 2.89
C PHE A 194 15.52 -2.93 4.02
N TYR A 195 15.57 -3.42 5.27
CA TYR A 195 16.08 -2.62 6.38
C TYR A 195 17.61 -2.66 6.51
N LYS A 196 18.33 -3.40 5.66
CA LYS A 196 19.81 -3.56 5.73
C LYS A 196 20.32 -4.12 7.07
N ILE A 197 19.49 -4.91 7.75
CA ILE A 197 19.82 -5.52 9.04
C ILE A 197 19.85 -7.04 8.90
N ASP A 198 20.98 -7.65 9.22
CA ASP A 198 21.12 -9.10 9.32
C ASP A 198 20.84 -9.57 10.75
N LEU A 199 19.59 -9.90 11.05
CA LEU A 199 19.14 -10.30 12.39
C LEU A 199 19.76 -11.61 12.91
N ARG A 200 20.46 -12.38 12.06
CA ARG A 200 21.21 -13.56 12.50
C ARG A 200 22.62 -13.21 12.99
N ARG A 201 23.10 -12.01 12.69
CA ARG A 201 24.44 -11.52 13.02
C ARG A 201 24.43 -10.30 13.92
N ALA A 202 23.42 -9.45 13.79
CA ALA A 202 23.24 -8.26 14.61
C ALA A 202 22.50 -8.61 15.90
N SER A 203 22.97 -8.08 17.03
CA SER A 203 22.17 -8.03 18.25
C SER A 203 21.02 -7.04 18.08
N PHE A 204 19.85 -7.35 18.62
CA PHE A 204 18.71 -6.44 18.63
C PHE A 204 18.88 -5.42 19.78
N ASP A 205 19.86 -4.55 19.64
CA ASP A 205 20.22 -3.52 20.61
C ASP A 205 19.42 -2.21 20.42
N ASN A 206 19.73 -1.20 21.22
CA ASN A 206 19.07 0.10 21.16
C ASN A 206 19.29 0.81 19.82
N SER A 207 20.42 0.63 19.14
CA SER A 207 20.71 1.28 17.87
C SER A 207 19.86 0.69 16.75
N VAL A 208 19.75 -0.63 16.67
CA VAL A 208 18.90 -1.36 15.75
C VAL A 208 17.43 -1.01 16.02
N SER A 209 17.01 -0.99 17.29
CA SER A 209 15.65 -0.63 17.67
C SER A 209 15.28 0.81 17.27
N THR A 210 16.19 1.76 17.53
CA THR A 210 15.99 3.18 17.15
C THR A 210 15.90 3.36 15.65
N TYR A 211 16.77 2.68 14.89
CA TYR A 211 16.72 2.70 13.43
C TYR A 211 15.39 2.12 12.90
N LEU A 212 14.97 0.94 13.35
CA LEU A 212 13.71 0.33 12.94
C LEU A 212 12.50 1.20 13.34
N LYS A 213 12.55 1.86 14.49
CA LYS A 213 11.52 2.80 14.90
C LYS A 213 11.40 3.97 13.92
N SER A 214 12.53 4.50 13.44
CA SER A 214 12.54 5.56 12.43
C SER A 214 12.03 5.12 11.05
N MET A 215 11.92 3.82 10.80
CA MET A 215 11.32 3.23 9.60
C MET A 215 9.88 2.77 9.83
N SER A 216 9.34 2.88 11.05
CA SER A 216 7.98 2.45 11.39
C SER A 216 6.98 3.58 11.22
N VAL A 217 6.08 3.48 10.26
CA VAL A 217 5.02 4.49 10.05
C VAL A 217 4.13 4.64 11.28
N THR A 218 3.89 3.54 12.01
CA THR A 218 3.16 3.56 13.28
C THR A 218 3.71 4.56 14.31
N SER A 219 5.02 4.87 14.23
CA SER A 219 5.68 5.87 15.08
C SER A 219 5.56 7.30 14.55
N MET A 220 5.06 7.48 13.33
CA MET A 220 4.98 8.77 12.63
C MET A 220 3.53 9.29 12.56
N VAL A 221 2.54 8.46 12.90
CA VAL A 221 1.13 8.86 12.90
C VAL A 221 0.91 9.95 13.93
N THR A 222 0.31 11.08 13.48
CA THR A 222 -0.09 12.23 14.30
C THR A 222 -1.60 12.44 14.24
N GLU A 223 -2.12 13.40 14.93
CA GLU A 223 -3.55 13.82 14.88
C GLU A 223 -3.93 14.37 13.49
N ASP A 224 -2.95 14.89 12.73
CA ASP A 224 -3.12 15.38 11.36
C ASP A 224 -2.99 14.28 10.29
N PHE A 225 -2.83 13.01 10.70
CA PHE A 225 -2.79 11.91 9.76
C PHE A 225 -4.14 11.78 9.05
N PRO A 226 -4.18 11.58 7.71
CA PRO A 226 -5.45 11.60 6.98
C PRO A 226 -6.36 10.43 7.36
N SER A 227 -7.67 10.64 7.19
CA SER A 227 -8.67 9.59 7.35
C SER A 227 -8.25 8.33 6.58
N THR A 228 -8.38 7.16 7.20
CA THR A 228 -7.74 5.94 6.71
C THR A 228 -8.77 4.85 6.43
N PHE A 229 -8.67 4.28 5.22
CA PHE A 229 -9.29 3.01 4.86
C PHE A 229 -8.22 1.92 4.97
N ILE A 230 -8.41 0.93 5.82
CA ILE A 230 -7.51 -0.21 5.97
C ILE A 230 -8.25 -1.52 5.74
N CYS A 231 -7.68 -2.38 4.89
CA CYS A 231 -8.26 -3.67 4.56
C CYS A 231 -7.21 -4.77 4.59
N TYR A 232 -7.52 -5.86 5.28
CA TYR A 232 -6.63 -6.99 5.45
C TYR A 232 -7.40 -8.30 5.64
N SER A 233 -6.72 -9.43 5.49
CA SER A 233 -7.27 -10.75 5.80
C SER A 233 -6.74 -11.25 7.14
N ALA A 234 -7.62 -11.85 7.95
CA ALA A 234 -7.22 -12.56 9.16
C ALA A 234 -6.34 -13.79 8.88
N ASN A 235 -6.40 -14.31 7.65
CA ASN A 235 -5.59 -15.45 7.21
C ASN A 235 -4.31 -15.02 6.46
N ASP A 236 -3.97 -13.74 6.49
CA ASP A 236 -2.71 -13.26 5.97
C ASP A 236 -1.60 -13.67 6.95
N GLU A 237 -0.79 -14.66 6.58
CA GLU A 237 0.15 -15.32 7.49
C GLU A 237 1.24 -14.39 8.02
N PHE A 238 1.45 -13.23 7.40
CA PHE A 238 2.56 -12.35 7.71
C PHE A 238 2.15 -10.96 8.19
N LEU A 239 0.91 -10.54 7.95
CA LEU A 239 0.56 -9.12 8.05
C LEU A 239 -0.65 -8.73 8.93
N PRO A 240 -1.42 -9.64 9.57
CA PRO A 240 -2.52 -9.23 10.43
C PRO A 240 -2.05 -8.35 11.59
N GLU A 241 -0.89 -8.67 12.18
CA GLU A 241 -0.28 -7.92 13.28
C GLU A 241 0.21 -6.54 12.82
N GLN A 242 0.64 -6.41 11.57
CA GLN A 242 1.04 -5.14 10.97
C GLN A 242 -0.17 -4.22 10.83
N SER A 243 -1.27 -4.75 10.29
CA SER A 243 -2.54 -4.02 10.20
C SER A 243 -3.06 -3.62 11.58
N GLY A 244 -3.02 -4.53 12.56
CA GLY A 244 -3.40 -4.25 13.95
C GLY A 244 -2.54 -3.16 14.60
N ALA A 245 -1.23 -3.14 14.33
CA ALA A 245 -0.34 -2.09 14.83
C ALA A 245 -0.69 -0.71 14.24
N MET A 246 -0.98 -0.65 12.94
CA MET A 246 -1.38 0.59 12.27
C MET A 246 -2.74 1.09 12.77
N ILE A 247 -3.73 0.20 12.89
CA ILE A 247 -5.05 0.49 13.44
C ILE A 247 -4.93 1.08 14.85
N LYS A 248 -4.09 0.46 15.70
CA LYS A 248 -3.84 0.97 17.04
C LYS A 248 -3.24 2.37 17.03
N ALA A 249 -2.25 2.61 16.18
CA ALA A 249 -1.61 3.92 16.07
C ALA A 249 -2.59 5.01 15.62
N ILE A 250 -3.46 4.70 14.65
CA ILE A 250 -4.51 5.59 14.13
C ILE A 250 -5.54 5.91 15.23
N LYS A 251 -6.07 4.88 15.91
CA LYS A 251 -7.07 5.03 16.99
C LYS A 251 -6.52 5.84 18.18
N GLN A 252 -5.23 5.74 18.47
CA GLN A 252 -4.57 6.53 19.53
C GLN A 252 -4.47 8.03 19.21
N LYS A 253 -4.72 8.41 17.97
CA LYS A 253 -4.65 9.79 17.47
C LYS A 253 -6.00 10.34 17.06
N ASP A 254 -7.09 9.63 17.36
CA ASP A 254 -8.47 9.99 17.03
C ASP A 254 -8.71 10.29 15.54
N VAL A 255 -7.91 9.68 14.68
CA VAL A 255 -8.07 9.77 13.23
C VAL A 255 -9.20 8.85 12.77
N TYR A 256 -10.06 9.33 11.87
CA TYR A 256 -11.15 8.54 11.32
C TYR A 256 -10.64 7.31 10.55
N LEU A 257 -11.23 6.16 10.86
CA LEU A 257 -10.79 4.85 10.39
C LEU A 257 -11.97 4.01 9.87
N TRP A 258 -11.84 3.56 8.63
CA TRP A 258 -12.67 2.51 8.05
C TRP A 258 -11.84 1.22 7.99
N GLU A 259 -12.19 0.27 8.83
CA GLU A 259 -11.46 -1.00 9.00
C GLU A 259 -12.27 -2.16 8.42
N PHE A 260 -11.67 -2.90 7.48
CA PHE A 260 -12.25 -4.08 6.84
C PHE A 260 -11.35 -5.29 7.03
N LYS A 261 -11.87 -6.32 7.71
CA LYS A 261 -11.16 -7.55 8.02
C LYS A 261 -11.87 -8.73 7.36
N ALA A 262 -11.24 -9.36 6.38
CA ALA A 262 -11.74 -10.60 5.82
C ALA A 262 -11.43 -11.76 6.76
N VAL A 263 -12.46 -12.52 7.13
CA VAL A 263 -12.37 -13.64 8.10
C VAL A 263 -12.58 -15.00 7.47
N ASP A 264 -13.09 -15.07 6.24
CA ASP A 264 -13.26 -16.34 5.53
C ASP A 264 -11.92 -17.05 5.33
N LYS A 265 -11.88 -18.35 5.66
CA LYS A 265 -10.66 -19.18 5.63
C LYS A 265 -10.01 -19.34 4.26
N VAL A 266 -10.71 -18.99 3.18
CA VAL A 266 -10.20 -19.08 1.82
C VAL A 266 -9.77 -17.72 1.26
N VAL A 267 -9.91 -16.66 2.06
CA VAL A 267 -9.50 -15.29 1.69
C VAL A 267 -8.17 -14.96 2.34
N TYR A 268 -7.19 -14.64 1.51
CA TYR A 268 -5.81 -14.39 1.92
C TYR A 268 -5.33 -12.99 1.50
N HIS A 269 -4.03 -12.80 1.54
CA HIS A 269 -3.29 -11.60 1.17
C HIS A 269 -3.75 -10.96 -0.15
N ASN A 270 -3.94 -9.63 -0.19
CA ASN A 270 -4.34 -8.86 -1.38
C ASN A 270 -5.62 -9.34 -2.09
N PHE A 271 -6.57 -9.89 -1.36
CA PHE A 271 -7.80 -10.42 -1.93
C PHE A 271 -8.64 -9.36 -2.68
N HIS A 272 -8.51 -8.10 -2.34
CA HIS A 272 -9.18 -6.97 -3.01
C HIS A 272 -8.89 -6.90 -4.52
N LEU A 273 -7.81 -7.53 -4.99
CA LEU A 273 -7.47 -7.59 -6.41
C LEU A 273 -8.23 -8.67 -7.18
N ASP A 274 -8.82 -9.66 -6.50
CA ASP A 274 -9.59 -10.71 -7.15
C ASP A 274 -11.09 -10.37 -7.15
N ARG A 275 -11.52 -9.61 -8.15
CA ARG A 275 -12.89 -9.12 -8.30
C ARG A 275 -13.97 -10.19 -8.43
N ARG A 276 -13.60 -11.47 -8.51
CA ARG A 276 -14.52 -12.60 -8.56
C ARG A 276 -15.01 -13.02 -7.18
N THR A 277 -14.30 -12.64 -6.13
CA THR A 277 -14.68 -12.96 -4.74
C THR A 277 -15.71 -11.96 -4.21
N LYS A 278 -16.63 -12.47 -3.39
CA LYS A 278 -17.64 -11.64 -2.73
C LYS A 278 -17.00 -10.58 -1.84
N GLU A 279 -15.97 -10.96 -1.09
CA GLU A 279 -15.24 -10.09 -0.16
C GLU A 279 -14.58 -8.93 -0.91
N SER A 280 -13.96 -9.21 -2.08
CA SER A 280 -13.41 -8.16 -2.92
C SER A 280 -14.46 -7.19 -3.45
N GLN A 281 -15.65 -7.69 -3.80
CA GLN A 281 -16.75 -6.84 -4.28
C GLN A 281 -17.25 -5.92 -3.17
N VAL A 282 -17.49 -6.48 -1.97
CA VAL A 282 -17.90 -5.70 -0.79
C VAL A 282 -16.87 -4.64 -0.44
N VAL A 283 -15.58 -5.00 -0.38
CA VAL A 283 -14.50 -4.02 -0.12
C VAL A 283 -14.51 -2.89 -1.11
N MET A 284 -14.76 -3.16 -2.40
CA MET A 284 -14.78 -2.12 -3.42
C MET A 284 -15.98 -1.20 -3.32
N GLU A 285 -17.13 -1.67 -2.85
CA GLU A 285 -18.30 -0.81 -2.58
C GLU A 285 -17.95 0.20 -1.47
N TYR A 286 -17.42 -0.27 -0.34
CA TYR A 286 -17.00 0.61 0.75
C TYR A 286 -15.82 1.50 0.39
N LEU A 287 -14.85 1.01 -0.37
CA LEU A 287 -13.76 1.83 -0.88
C LEU A 287 -14.27 2.96 -1.77
N SER A 288 -15.27 2.65 -2.60
CA SER A 288 -15.90 3.66 -3.46
C SER A 288 -16.61 4.74 -2.64
N ALA A 289 -17.31 4.37 -1.57
CA ALA A 289 -17.92 5.28 -0.62
C ALA A 289 -16.88 6.13 0.10
N PHE A 290 -15.83 5.50 0.65
CA PHE A 290 -14.73 6.20 1.33
C PHE A 290 -14.06 7.23 0.42
N ILE A 291 -13.70 6.85 -0.81
CA ILE A 291 -13.06 7.76 -1.77
C ILE A 291 -13.98 8.95 -2.04
N LYS A 292 -15.27 8.70 -2.25
CA LYS A 292 -16.25 9.77 -2.51
C LYS A 292 -16.35 10.71 -1.30
N GLU A 293 -16.55 10.20 -0.10
CA GLU A 293 -16.61 11.03 1.10
C GLU A 293 -15.33 11.86 1.28
N ALA A 294 -14.15 11.21 1.17
CA ALA A 294 -12.87 11.88 1.33
C ALA A 294 -12.66 13.04 0.35
N VAL A 295 -13.08 12.90 -0.92
CA VAL A 295 -12.88 13.97 -1.92
C VAL A 295 -13.99 15.02 -1.93
N ASP A 296 -15.18 14.73 -1.39
CA ASP A 296 -16.33 15.62 -1.39
C ASP A 296 -16.44 16.49 -0.13
N GLY A 297 -15.59 16.32 0.86
CA GLY A 297 -15.58 17.16 2.06
C GLY A 297 -14.93 16.55 3.30
N GLY A 298 -14.59 15.27 3.26
CA GLY A 298 -13.91 14.55 4.32
C GLY A 298 -14.72 13.38 4.89
N VAL A 299 -14.03 12.49 5.56
CA VAL A 299 -14.59 11.34 6.27
C VAL A 299 -14.79 11.74 7.74
N TYR A 300 -16.00 11.62 8.25
CA TYR A 300 -16.41 12.06 9.59
C TYR A 300 -17.00 10.94 10.46
N SER A 301 -16.81 9.67 10.06
CA SER A 301 -17.26 8.50 10.82
C SER A 301 -16.22 7.41 10.84
N ASN A 302 -16.31 6.54 11.83
CA ASN A 302 -15.56 5.29 11.87
C ASN A 302 -16.43 4.13 11.38
N GLU A 303 -15.86 3.23 10.62
CA GLU A 303 -16.49 2.00 10.16
C GLU A 303 -15.64 0.79 10.54
N TYR A 304 -16.31 -0.30 10.95
CA TYR A 304 -15.70 -1.60 11.15
C TYR A 304 -16.56 -2.69 10.54
N ARG A 305 -15.95 -3.57 9.73
CA ARG A 305 -16.63 -4.71 9.11
C ARG A 305 -15.76 -5.96 9.13
N GLU A 306 -16.32 -7.05 9.58
CA GLU A 306 -15.84 -8.40 9.24
C GLU A 306 -16.60 -8.89 8.00
N ILE A 307 -15.86 -9.35 6.99
CA ILE A 307 -16.36 -9.76 5.68
C ILE A 307 -15.83 -11.12 5.25
#